data_8cef27c7ce36cda7d1a592eb2eb17f45
#
_entry.id   8cef27c7ce36cda7d1a592eb2eb17f45
#
_cell.length_a   1.000
_cell.length_b   1.000
_cell.length_c   1.000
_cell.angle_alpha   90.00
_cell.angle_beta   90.00
_cell.angle_gamma   90.00
#
_symmetry.space_group_name_H-M   'P 1'
#
loop_
_entity.id
_entity.type
_entity.pdbx_description
1 polymer ?
#
loop_
_entity_poly.entity_id
_entity_poly.type
_entity_poly.pdbx_seq_one_letter_code
_entity_poly.pdbx_strand_id
1 'polypeptide(L)'
;LYNLKPSHGHDMSIVNGISRIGFMKGGGKALWKDENIADSLTTHAIQFIEENQNKPFFLYFATNDVHVPRFPHDRFRGKNPMGLRGDAIVQFDYCVGEILNTLEKLGLRENTLIILSSDNGPVVDDGYDDKAEELLNGHSPAGPLRGNKYSAFEGGTRIPAIVSWPAGVKKGMTSDLLVSQV
;
A
#
# COMPACT_ATOMS: atom_id res chain seq x y z
N LEU A 1 -11.45 3.23 19.14
CA LEU A 1 -12.04 4.27 18.30
C LEU A 1 -11.06 5.44 18.30
N TYR A 2 -10.35 5.57 17.20
CA TYR A 2 -9.44 6.69 17.00
C TYR A 2 -10.28 7.96 16.90
N ASN A 3 -9.98 8.97 17.69
CA ASN A 3 -10.52 10.31 17.53
C ASN A 3 -9.96 10.95 16.25
N LEU A 4 -10.17 10.31 15.12
CA LEU A 4 -9.88 10.92 13.84
C LEU A 4 -10.89 12.05 13.65
N LYS A 5 -10.44 13.26 13.92
CA LYS A 5 -11.24 14.45 13.60
C LYS A 5 -11.34 14.57 12.10
N PRO A 6 -12.50 14.99 11.56
CA PRO A 6 -12.60 15.36 10.17
C PRO A 6 -11.49 16.31 9.80
N SER A 7 -10.81 16.07 8.69
CA SER A 7 -9.74 16.94 8.25
C SER A 7 -10.29 18.27 7.79
N HIS A 8 -9.69 19.33 8.27
CA HIS A 8 -9.95 20.67 7.74
C HIS A 8 -9.52 20.86 6.28
N GLY A 9 -8.70 19.93 5.77
CA GLY A 9 -8.17 19.99 4.40
C GLY A 9 -9.05 19.36 3.35
N HIS A 10 -10.09 18.63 3.73
CA HIS A 10 -10.89 17.80 2.82
C HIS A 10 -12.38 18.05 2.96
N ASP A 11 -12.73 19.31 3.15
CA ASP A 11 -14.12 19.69 3.30
C ASP A 11 -14.94 19.21 2.10
N MET A 12 -15.97 18.42 2.38
CA MET A 12 -16.90 17.84 1.41
C MET A 12 -16.33 16.82 0.40
N SER A 13 -15.03 16.55 0.39
CA SER A 13 -14.43 15.62 -0.57
C SER A 13 -13.90 14.35 0.04
N ILE A 14 -13.39 14.41 1.25
CA ILE A 14 -12.81 13.30 1.98
C ILE A 14 -13.42 13.26 3.37
N VAL A 15 -13.98 12.13 3.74
CA VAL A 15 -14.48 11.87 5.08
C VAL A 15 -13.32 11.38 5.94
N ASN A 16 -13.29 11.76 7.20
CA ASN A 16 -12.27 11.36 8.17
C ASN A 16 -10.86 11.88 7.86
N GLY A 17 -10.81 13.00 7.26
CA GLY A 17 -9.69 13.61 6.66
C GLY A 17 -8.44 13.75 7.48
N ILE A 18 -7.41 13.84 6.73
CA ILE A 18 -6.04 14.00 7.16
C ILE A 18 -5.69 15.47 7.03
N SER A 19 -5.45 16.13 8.14
CA SER A 19 -5.17 17.57 8.18
C SER A 19 -3.91 18.00 7.41
N ARG A 20 -3.09 17.06 6.95
CA ARG A 20 -1.79 17.35 6.33
C ARG A 20 -1.84 17.63 4.82
N ILE A 21 -2.91 17.24 4.13
CA ILE A 21 -2.92 17.30 2.65
C ILE A 21 -3.41 18.64 2.10
N GLY A 22 -3.83 19.54 2.97
CA GLY A 22 -4.34 20.84 2.56
C GLY A 22 -5.84 20.84 2.27
N PHE A 23 -6.33 21.98 1.83
CA PHE A 23 -7.76 22.21 1.67
C PHE A 23 -8.22 21.78 0.27
N MET A 24 -9.07 20.77 0.19
CA MET A 24 -9.70 20.34 -1.06
C MET A 24 -11.21 20.50 -0.96
N LYS A 25 -11.83 21.04 -2.00
CA LYS A 25 -13.27 21.10 -2.17
C LYS A 25 -13.71 20.05 -3.17
N GLY A 26 -14.70 19.27 -2.82
CA GLY A 26 -15.34 18.31 -3.72
C GLY A 26 -16.84 18.28 -3.45
N GLY A 27 -17.59 17.63 -4.31
CA GLY A 27 -19.01 17.39 -4.10
C GLY A 27 -19.25 16.16 -3.22
N GLY A 28 -20.48 15.97 -2.75
CA GLY A 28 -20.87 14.80 -1.97
C GLY A 28 -20.55 13.45 -2.63
N LYS A 29 -20.41 13.42 -3.96
CA LYS A 29 -19.98 12.23 -4.71
C LYS A 29 -18.49 11.88 -4.52
N ALA A 30 -17.68 12.79 -4.00
CA ALA A 30 -16.28 12.57 -3.72
C ALA A 30 -16.03 12.11 -2.27
N LEU A 31 -17.06 11.96 -1.48
CA LEU A 31 -16.96 11.44 -0.12
C LEU A 31 -16.67 9.93 -0.16
N TRP A 32 -15.76 9.49 0.67
CA TRP A 32 -15.45 8.06 0.85
C TRP A 32 -15.34 7.71 2.33
N LYS A 33 -15.30 6.41 2.57
CA LYS A 33 -14.97 5.83 3.87
C LYS A 33 -13.55 5.26 3.78
N ASP A 34 -12.72 5.60 4.75
CA ASP A 34 -11.30 5.20 4.75
C ASP A 34 -11.14 3.67 4.69
N GLU A 35 -12.02 2.95 5.38
CA GLU A 35 -12.05 1.48 5.38
C GLU A 35 -12.25 0.86 3.99
N ASN A 36 -12.83 1.61 3.06
CA ASN A 36 -13.17 1.11 1.74
C ASN A 36 -12.15 1.53 0.66
N ILE A 37 -11.14 2.32 1.00
CA ILE A 37 -10.18 2.86 0.01
C ILE A 37 -9.45 1.72 -0.70
N ALA A 38 -8.86 0.80 0.05
CA ALA A 38 -8.11 -0.32 -0.51
C ALA A 38 -8.96 -1.19 -1.43
N ASP A 39 -10.20 -1.49 -1.03
CA ASP A 39 -11.14 -2.27 -1.84
C ASP A 39 -11.54 -1.52 -3.12
N SER A 40 -11.79 -0.23 -3.03
CA SER A 40 -12.15 0.59 -4.18
C SER A 40 -11.00 0.64 -5.19
N LEU A 41 -9.77 0.90 -4.73
CA LEU A 41 -8.59 0.90 -5.59
C LEU A 41 -8.35 -0.46 -6.25
N THR A 42 -8.46 -1.54 -5.49
CA THR A 42 -8.29 -2.91 -5.98
C THR A 42 -9.36 -3.27 -7.02
N THR A 43 -10.62 -2.92 -6.76
CA THR A 43 -11.72 -3.16 -7.70
C THR A 43 -11.50 -2.44 -9.03
N HIS A 44 -11.08 -1.18 -9.00
CA HIS A 44 -10.78 -0.43 -10.23
C HIS A 44 -9.57 -0.98 -10.97
N ALA A 45 -8.54 -1.43 -10.25
CA ALA A 45 -7.39 -2.08 -10.87
C ALA A 45 -7.76 -3.40 -11.56
N ILE A 46 -8.58 -4.22 -10.92
CA ILE A 46 -9.12 -5.46 -11.50
C ILE A 46 -9.94 -5.16 -12.75
N GLN A 47 -10.89 -4.23 -12.65
CA GLN A 47 -11.70 -3.82 -13.80
C GLN A 47 -10.84 -3.34 -14.97
N PHE A 48 -9.82 -2.54 -14.70
CA PHE A 48 -8.88 -2.11 -15.75
C PHE A 48 -8.17 -3.28 -16.42
N ILE A 49 -7.72 -4.28 -15.66
CA ILE A 49 -7.07 -5.48 -16.19
C ILE A 49 -8.06 -6.26 -17.08
N GLU A 50 -9.28 -6.49 -16.62
CA GLU A 50 -10.34 -7.20 -17.36
C GLU A 50 -10.69 -6.50 -18.67
N GLU A 51 -10.85 -5.18 -18.66
CA GLU A 51 -11.17 -4.39 -19.86
C GLU A 51 -10.02 -4.35 -20.88
N ASN A 52 -8.79 -4.56 -20.43
CA ASN A 52 -7.60 -4.47 -21.28
C ASN A 52 -6.91 -5.82 -21.53
N GLN A 53 -7.52 -6.94 -21.16
CA GLN A 53 -6.93 -8.28 -21.20
C GLN A 53 -6.44 -8.73 -22.59
N ASN A 54 -7.01 -8.18 -23.66
CA ASN A 54 -6.72 -8.55 -25.04
C ASN A 54 -5.70 -7.65 -25.76
N LYS A 55 -5.04 -6.76 -25.02
CA LYS A 55 -4.02 -5.82 -25.55
C LYS A 55 -2.94 -5.55 -24.53
N PRO A 56 -1.75 -5.09 -24.93
CA PRO A 56 -0.73 -4.64 -23.99
C PRO A 56 -1.25 -3.50 -23.12
N PHE A 57 -0.96 -3.57 -21.83
CA PHE A 57 -1.30 -2.51 -20.87
C PHE A 57 -0.15 -2.24 -19.89
N PHE A 58 -0.19 -1.07 -19.30
CA PHE A 58 0.63 -0.68 -18.17
C PHE A 58 -0.29 -0.21 -17.04
N LEU A 59 -0.17 -0.81 -15.87
CA LEU A 59 -0.91 -0.44 -14.68
C LEU A 59 0.06 0.02 -13.58
N TYR A 60 -0.05 1.26 -13.16
CA TYR A 60 0.60 1.76 -11.95
C TYR A 60 -0.42 1.75 -10.81
N PHE A 61 -0.29 0.77 -9.93
CA PHE A 61 -1.21 0.52 -8.82
C PHE A 61 -0.61 1.06 -7.52
N ALA A 62 -0.83 2.35 -7.24
CA ALA A 62 -0.39 3.00 -6.02
C ALA A 62 -1.43 2.83 -4.91
N THR A 63 -1.12 2.02 -3.93
CA THR A 63 -2.00 1.77 -2.77
C THR A 63 -1.82 2.83 -1.69
N ASN A 64 -2.84 2.99 -0.84
CA ASN A 64 -2.76 3.82 0.36
C ASN A 64 -2.05 3.12 1.53
N ASP A 65 -2.11 1.79 1.56
CA ASP A 65 -1.47 1.02 2.62
C ASP A 65 0.04 0.87 2.34
N VAL A 66 0.83 0.96 3.38
CA VAL A 66 0.51 1.01 4.82
C VAL A 66 0.71 2.42 5.41
N HIS A 67 0.48 3.47 4.66
CA HIS A 67 0.61 4.85 5.11
C HIS A 67 -0.46 5.21 6.14
N VAL A 68 -0.13 6.13 7.03
CA VAL A 68 -1.09 6.70 7.98
C VAL A 68 -2.08 7.64 7.29
N PRO A 69 -3.33 7.75 7.77
CA PRO A 69 -3.94 6.98 8.85
C PRO A 69 -4.17 5.52 8.44
N ARG A 70 -3.75 4.59 9.28
CA ARG A 70 -3.97 3.17 9.04
C ARG A 70 -5.39 2.82 9.43
N PHE A 71 -6.24 2.66 8.45
CA PHE A 71 -7.66 2.41 8.66
C PHE A 71 -8.14 1.20 7.82
N PRO A 72 -7.63 0.01 8.13
CA PRO A 72 -7.99 -1.19 7.38
C PRO A 72 -9.47 -1.52 7.54
N HIS A 73 -10.04 -2.16 6.51
CA HIS A 73 -11.41 -2.63 6.53
C HIS A 73 -11.64 -3.57 7.73
N ASP A 74 -12.83 -3.56 8.31
CA ASP A 74 -13.17 -4.30 9.54
C ASP A 74 -12.83 -5.78 9.47
N ARG A 75 -12.89 -6.41 8.29
CA ARG A 75 -12.52 -7.82 8.10
C ARG A 75 -11.05 -8.13 8.41
N PHE A 76 -10.18 -7.11 8.40
CA PHE A 76 -8.75 -7.27 8.70
C PHE A 76 -8.39 -6.83 10.13
N ARG A 77 -9.25 -6.05 10.78
CA ARG A 77 -8.96 -5.51 12.11
C ARG A 77 -8.83 -6.60 13.16
N GLY A 78 -7.83 -6.46 14.03
CA GLY A 78 -7.54 -7.40 15.10
C GLY A 78 -7.00 -8.75 14.62
N LYS A 79 -6.53 -8.84 13.39
CA LYS A 79 -5.95 -10.06 12.82
C LYS A 79 -4.44 -10.17 13.06
N ASN A 80 -3.78 -9.07 13.37
CA ASN A 80 -2.35 -9.01 13.53
C ASN A 80 -1.95 -8.44 14.90
N PRO A 81 -0.97 -9.03 15.62
CA PRO A 81 -0.53 -8.55 16.92
C PRO A 81 0.11 -7.15 16.87
N MET A 82 0.53 -6.67 15.70
CA MET A 82 1.03 -5.31 15.51
C MET A 82 -0.09 -4.25 15.39
N GLY A 83 -1.32 -4.59 15.78
CA GLY A 83 -2.45 -3.66 15.75
C GLY A 83 -2.77 -3.16 14.34
N LEU A 84 -3.27 -1.92 14.21
CA LEU A 84 -3.69 -1.37 12.92
C LEU A 84 -2.59 -1.34 11.87
N ARG A 85 -1.33 -1.16 12.27
CA ARG A 85 -0.20 -1.23 11.35
C ARG A 85 -0.09 -2.61 10.72
N GLY A 86 -0.14 -3.66 11.55
CA GLY A 86 -0.12 -5.04 11.08
C GLY A 86 -1.33 -5.40 10.25
N ASP A 87 -2.51 -4.96 10.67
CA ASP A 87 -3.76 -5.19 9.94
C ASP A 87 -3.76 -4.51 8.55
N ALA A 88 -3.18 -3.31 8.44
CA ALA A 88 -3.00 -2.61 7.15
C ALA A 88 -2.02 -3.34 6.23
N ILE A 89 -0.95 -3.95 6.78
CA ILE A 89 -0.04 -4.80 6.01
C ILE A 89 -0.77 -6.04 5.47
N VAL A 90 -1.60 -6.68 6.29
CA VAL A 90 -2.42 -7.82 5.86
C VAL A 90 -3.41 -7.41 4.76
N GLN A 91 -4.01 -6.24 4.88
CA GLN A 91 -4.88 -5.70 3.83
C GLN A 91 -4.13 -5.43 2.53
N PHE A 92 -2.95 -4.85 2.60
CA PHE A 92 -2.09 -4.64 1.43
C PHE A 92 -1.75 -5.96 0.72
N ASP A 93 -1.34 -6.98 1.49
CA ASP A 93 -1.04 -8.30 0.94
C ASP A 93 -2.28 -8.92 0.25
N TYR A 94 -3.45 -8.76 0.86
CA TYR A 94 -4.71 -9.16 0.23
C TYR A 94 -4.94 -8.46 -1.12
N CYS A 95 -4.73 -7.15 -1.21
CA CYS A 95 -4.91 -6.41 -2.46
C CYS A 95 -3.96 -6.90 -3.56
N VAL A 96 -2.71 -7.17 -3.21
CA VAL A 96 -1.73 -7.79 -4.12
C VAL A 96 -2.22 -9.17 -4.58
N GLY A 97 -2.71 -9.97 -3.64
CA GLY A 97 -3.28 -11.29 -3.92
C GLY A 97 -4.44 -11.24 -4.91
N GLU A 98 -5.34 -10.29 -4.78
CA GLU A 98 -6.48 -10.12 -5.71
C GLU A 98 -6.03 -9.77 -7.14
N ILE A 99 -5.01 -8.92 -7.29
CA ILE A 99 -4.42 -8.65 -8.61
C ILE A 99 -3.78 -9.90 -9.21
N LEU A 100 -3.00 -10.64 -8.42
CA LEU A 100 -2.37 -11.88 -8.88
C LEU A 100 -3.43 -12.93 -9.29
N ASN A 101 -4.44 -13.12 -8.47
CA ASN A 101 -5.54 -14.04 -8.75
C ASN A 101 -6.30 -13.66 -10.04
N THR A 102 -6.47 -12.37 -10.29
CA THR A 102 -7.11 -11.88 -11.52
C THR A 102 -6.27 -12.22 -12.75
N LEU A 103 -4.97 -11.94 -12.69
CA LEU A 103 -4.04 -12.28 -13.78
C LEU A 103 -3.99 -13.78 -14.05
N GLU A 104 -4.02 -14.62 -13.01
CA GLU A 104 -4.07 -16.08 -13.14
C GLU A 104 -5.38 -16.52 -13.82
N LYS A 105 -6.54 -16.06 -13.34
CA LYS A 105 -7.85 -16.39 -13.90
C LYS A 105 -8.00 -16.03 -15.38
N LEU A 106 -7.38 -14.93 -15.79
CA LEU A 106 -7.42 -14.45 -17.17
C LEU A 106 -6.31 -15.06 -18.05
N GLY A 107 -5.44 -15.91 -17.50
CA GLY A 107 -4.31 -16.51 -18.23
C GLY A 107 -3.22 -15.50 -18.61
N LEU A 108 -3.17 -14.34 -17.94
CA LEU A 108 -2.22 -13.27 -18.23
C LEU A 108 -0.92 -13.36 -17.41
N ARG A 109 -0.93 -14.17 -16.34
CA ARG A 109 0.15 -14.22 -15.35
C ARG A 109 1.53 -14.52 -15.94
N GLU A 110 1.59 -15.47 -16.87
CA GLU A 110 2.85 -15.88 -17.49
C GLU A 110 3.53 -14.74 -18.24
N ASN A 111 2.77 -13.89 -18.91
CA ASN A 111 3.29 -12.79 -19.73
C ASN A 111 3.09 -11.40 -19.10
N THR A 112 2.96 -11.35 -17.79
CA THR A 112 2.88 -10.07 -17.06
C THR A 112 4.09 -9.89 -16.17
N LEU A 113 4.87 -8.82 -16.43
CA LEU A 113 5.91 -8.34 -15.53
C LEU A 113 5.24 -7.60 -14.37
N ILE A 114 5.48 -8.07 -13.16
CA ILE A 114 5.00 -7.43 -11.93
C ILE A 114 6.21 -6.94 -11.14
N ILE A 115 6.17 -5.68 -10.74
CA ILE A 115 7.15 -5.06 -9.86
C ILE A 115 6.40 -4.58 -8.63
N LEU A 116 6.74 -5.13 -7.47
CA LEU A 116 6.24 -4.70 -6.16
C LEU A 116 7.35 -3.96 -5.42
N SER A 117 7.06 -2.75 -5.00
CA SER A 117 8.03 -1.91 -4.28
C SER A 117 7.32 -0.93 -3.36
N SER A 118 8.09 -0.08 -2.71
CA SER A 118 7.62 1.04 -1.89
C SER A 118 8.23 2.34 -2.41
N ASP A 119 7.65 3.47 -2.08
CA ASP A 119 8.13 4.80 -2.45
C ASP A 119 9.26 5.28 -1.53
N ASN A 120 9.30 4.83 -0.28
CA ASN A 120 10.33 5.16 0.71
C ASN A 120 10.46 4.07 1.77
N GLY A 121 11.50 4.20 2.59
CA GLY A 121 11.68 3.34 3.75
C GLY A 121 10.58 3.52 4.80
N PRO A 122 10.50 2.62 5.78
CA PRO A 122 9.41 2.61 6.74
C PRO A 122 9.42 3.82 7.68
N VAL A 123 8.24 4.14 8.20
CA VAL A 123 8.05 4.97 9.40
C VAL A 123 7.05 4.26 10.30
N VAL A 124 7.32 4.22 11.58
CA VAL A 124 6.42 3.59 12.56
C VAL A 124 5.45 4.62 13.10
N ASP A 125 5.98 5.65 13.76
CA ASP A 125 5.21 6.80 14.22
C ASP A 125 5.33 7.95 13.22
N ASP A 126 4.20 8.39 12.70
CA ASP A 126 4.08 9.56 11.84
C ASP A 126 3.02 10.54 12.41
N GLY A 127 2.92 10.58 13.73
CA GLY A 127 2.08 11.51 14.48
C GLY A 127 0.60 11.10 14.56
N TYR A 128 0.31 9.82 14.43
CA TYR A 128 -1.02 9.25 14.64
C TYR A 128 -1.05 8.36 15.87
N ASP A 129 -2.09 8.49 16.68
CA ASP A 129 -2.31 7.68 17.89
C ASP A 129 -2.93 6.32 17.50
N ASP A 130 -2.15 5.51 16.79
CA ASP A 130 -2.53 4.15 16.40
C ASP A 130 -1.76 3.04 17.13
N LYS A 131 -0.96 3.44 18.12
CA LYS A 131 -0.12 2.55 18.94
C LYS A 131 0.88 1.72 18.12
N ALA A 132 1.33 2.26 16.99
CA ALA A 132 2.21 1.51 16.10
C ALA A 132 3.58 1.20 16.72
N GLU A 133 4.12 2.08 17.57
CA GLU A 133 5.39 1.84 18.27
C GLU A 133 5.23 0.79 19.37
N GLU A 134 4.20 0.93 20.21
CA GLU A 134 3.96 0.05 21.35
C GLU A 134 3.64 -1.38 20.90
N LEU A 135 3.01 -1.51 19.73
CA LEU A 135 2.58 -2.80 19.19
C LEU A 135 3.51 -3.37 18.12
N LEU A 136 4.75 -2.90 18.03
CA LEU A 136 5.72 -3.47 17.08
C LEU A 136 5.96 -4.97 17.25
N ASN A 137 5.74 -5.49 18.44
CA ASN A 137 5.85 -6.93 18.73
C ASN A 137 7.17 -7.54 18.24
N GLY A 138 8.28 -6.83 18.41
CA GLY A 138 9.62 -7.24 17.98
C GLY A 138 9.90 -7.08 16.48
N HIS A 139 8.95 -6.56 15.70
CA HIS A 139 9.17 -6.29 14.29
C HIS A 139 10.12 -5.10 14.10
N SER A 140 11.13 -5.27 13.26
CA SER A 140 12.06 -4.20 12.85
C SER A 140 11.79 -3.84 11.39
N PRO A 141 11.03 -2.75 11.12
CA PRO A 141 10.57 -2.45 9.76
C PRO A 141 11.67 -2.21 8.74
N ALA A 142 12.79 -1.60 9.15
CA ALA A 142 13.96 -1.39 8.30
C ALA A 142 14.98 -2.56 8.36
N GLY A 143 14.67 -3.63 9.11
CA GLY A 143 15.62 -4.71 9.35
C GLY A 143 16.92 -4.22 9.99
N PRO A 144 18.10 -4.58 9.44
CA PRO A 144 19.39 -4.13 9.96
C PRO A 144 19.81 -2.75 9.47
N LEU A 145 19.03 -2.12 8.59
CA LEU A 145 19.40 -0.86 7.96
C LEU A 145 19.22 0.32 8.92
N ARG A 146 20.17 1.24 8.90
CA ARG A 146 20.12 2.46 9.71
C ARG A 146 19.12 3.45 9.09
N GLY A 147 18.35 4.11 9.94
CA GLY A 147 17.41 5.17 9.55
C GLY A 147 16.02 4.61 9.15
N ASN A 148 15.18 5.52 8.72
CA ASN A 148 13.81 5.29 8.30
C ASN A 148 13.40 6.37 7.30
N LYS A 149 12.13 6.44 6.90
CA LYS A 149 11.56 7.57 6.15
C LYS A 149 12.10 8.89 6.74
N TYR A 150 12.31 9.89 5.89
CA TYR A 150 12.91 11.19 6.21
C TYR A 150 14.42 11.20 6.42
N SER A 151 15.11 10.08 6.30
CA SER A 151 16.57 10.03 6.39
C SER A 151 17.23 9.65 5.06
N ALA A 152 18.46 10.15 4.85
CA ALA A 152 19.29 9.75 3.70
C ALA A 152 20.03 8.42 3.92
N PHE A 153 19.85 7.77 5.06
CA PHE A 153 20.41 6.47 5.34
C PHE A 153 19.64 5.35 4.59
N GLU A 154 20.28 4.19 4.46
CA GLU A 154 19.69 3.05 3.73
C GLU A 154 18.31 2.64 4.25
N GLY A 155 18.03 2.73 5.55
CA GLY A 155 16.70 2.47 6.09
C GLY A 155 15.61 3.40 5.58
N GLY A 156 15.97 4.58 5.04
CA GLY A 156 15.02 5.51 4.43
C GLY A 156 14.91 5.39 2.91
N THR A 157 15.96 4.89 2.24
CA THR A 157 16.09 4.93 0.78
C THR A 157 16.17 3.55 0.11
N ARG A 158 16.68 2.53 0.82
CA ARG A 158 16.75 1.16 0.32
C ARG A 158 15.43 0.44 0.57
N ILE A 159 14.55 0.56 -0.38
CA ILE A 159 13.21 -0.01 -0.34
C ILE A 159 13.20 -1.47 -0.84
N PRO A 160 12.23 -2.29 -0.39
CA PRO A 160 12.05 -3.62 -0.93
C PRO A 160 11.69 -3.55 -2.41
N ALA A 161 12.20 -4.50 -3.20
CA ALA A 161 11.84 -4.65 -4.60
C ALA A 161 11.69 -6.14 -4.92
N ILE A 162 10.51 -6.51 -5.41
CA ILE A 162 10.19 -7.85 -5.86
C ILE A 162 9.80 -7.78 -7.33
N VAL A 163 10.46 -8.57 -8.15
CA VAL A 163 10.16 -8.69 -9.58
C VAL A 163 9.67 -10.10 -9.87
N SER A 164 8.53 -10.20 -10.53
CA SER A 164 7.93 -11.47 -10.90
C SER A 164 7.43 -11.44 -12.34
N TRP A 165 8.02 -12.28 -13.17
CA TRP A 165 7.63 -12.47 -14.57
C TRP A 165 7.96 -13.91 -14.99
N PRO A 166 7.02 -14.84 -14.91
CA PRO A 166 7.29 -16.26 -15.14
C PRO A 166 7.93 -16.57 -16.50
N ALA A 167 7.49 -15.89 -17.56
CA ALA A 167 8.05 -16.09 -18.89
C ALA A 167 9.48 -15.50 -19.08
N GLY A 168 9.93 -14.57 -18.25
CA GLY A 168 11.17 -13.81 -18.48
C GLY A 168 12.16 -13.79 -17.33
N VAL A 169 11.76 -14.09 -16.10
CA VAL A 169 12.62 -14.01 -14.92
C VAL A 169 12.66 -15.34 -14.19
N LYS A 170 13.87 -15.84 -13.94
CA LYS A 170 14.07 -17.09 -13.20
C LYS A 170 13.60 -16.94 -11.76
N LYS A 171 12.88 -17.96 -11.25
CA LYS A 171 12.40 -18.01 -9.86
C LYS A 171 13.53 -18.12 -8.85
N GLY A 172 13.33 -17.53 -7.67
CA GLY A 172 14.19 -17.72 -6.49
C GLY A 172 15.58 -17.04 -6.61
N MET A 173 15.71 -16.05 -7.47
CA MET A 173 16.92 -15.25 -7.58
C MET A 173 16.89 -14.05 -6.62
N THR A 174 18.07 -13.72 -6.10
CA THR A 174 18.35 -12.44 -5.46
C THR A 174 19.38 -11.69 -6.30
N SER A 175 19.36 -10.36 -6.24
CA SER A 175 20.29 -9.50 -6.97
C SER A 175 20.71 -8.33 -6.09
N ASP A 176 22.00 -8.04 -6.09
CA ASP A 176 22.59 -6.86 -5.42
C ASP A 176 22.72 -5.66 -6.35
N LEU A 177 22.13 -5.73 -7.55
CA LEU A 177 22.11 -4.60 -8.47
C LEU A 177 21.34 -3.42 -7.86
N LEU A 178 21.97 -2.25 -7.95
CA LEU A 178 21.29 -1.00 -7.61
C LEU A 178 20.28 -0.68 -8.72
N VAL A 179 19.02 -0.62 -8.35
CA VAL A 179 17.93 -0.16 -9.23
C VAL A 179 17.25 1.05 -8.61
N SER A 180 16.78 1.93 -9.48
CA SER A 180 16.01 3.12 -9.07
C SER A 180 14.68 3.16 -9.81
N GLN A 181 13.71 3.81 -9.19
CA GLN A 181 12.39 4.06 -9.81
C GLN A 181 12.40 5.33 -10.70
N VAL A 182 13.52 6.01 -10.79
CA VAL A 182 13.74 7.22 -11.59
C VAL A 182 14.82 6.98 -12.62
#